data_81720a70c20ab5e96fc94d2cbba4c5de
#
_entry.id   81720a70c20ab5e96fc94d2cbba4c5de
#
_cell.length_a   1.000
_cell.length_b   1.000
_cell.length_c   1.000
_cell.angle_alpha   90.00
_cell.angle_beta   90.00
_cell.angle_gamma   90.00
#
_symmetry.space_group_name_H-M   'P 1'
#
loop_
_entity.id
_entity.type
_entity.pdbx_description
1 polymer ?
#
loop_
_entity_poly.entity_id
_entity_poly.type
_entity_poly.pdbx_seq_one_letter_code
_entity_poly.pdbx_strand_id
1 'polypeptide(L)'
;MMYHTKYGLEFNPFVKNTKDFIIETNDYKQINQRLKFLEGNKGFGVITGEPGRGKTTIIRHWVKGLNPALFKVVYTSLSTLTLNEFYKHLAEEFGLETRFRKSDNYKLIQTEINRYQLEKQITPVFIIDEADRINSSILSDFKMLFNFELDSRDRAIILLVGGLSLNNTLNLSSNEGLRQRITMNYKMNNLSKEDARIYIEGRLHYAKCVQTVFDGSAFEAITNASNGIPRVIHKIWNVKKISSKTSL
;
A
#
# COMPACT_ATOMS: atom_id res chain seq x y z
N MET A 1 -11.31 -35.55 -1.59
CA MET A 1 -9.87 -35.38 -1.79
C MET A 1 -9.51 -33.91 -1.66
N MET A 2 -8.49 -33.58 -0.85
CA MET A 2 -8.04 -32.19 -0.75
C MET A 2 -7.44 -31.77 -2.10
N TYR A 3 -7.89 -30.64 -2.64
CA TYR A 3 -7.49 -30.05 -3.92
C TYR A 3 -5.97 -29.91 -4.09
N HIS A 4 -5.24 -29.74 -2.97
CA HIS A 4 -3.78 -29.63 -2.93
C HIS A 4 -3.08 -30.87 -3.48
N THR A 5 -3.62 -32.07 -3.22
CA THR A 5 -3.00 -33.33 -3.68
C THR A 5 -3.14 -33.56 -5.18
N LYS A 6 -4.19 -33.01 -5.83
CA LYS A 6 -4.40 -33.18 -7.28
C LYS A 6 -3.35 -32.43 -8.13
N TYR A 7 -2.85 -31.30 -7.64
CA TYR A 7 -1.90 -30.43 -8.36
C TYR A 7 -0.54 -30.35 -7.68
N GLY A 8 -0.27 -31.19 -6.67
CA GLY A 8 1.00 -31.20 -5.94
C GLY A 8 1.29 -29.89 -5.16
N LEU A 9 0.24 -29.14 -4.79
CA LEU A 9 0.39 -27.88 -4.08
C LEU A 9 0.62 -28.12 -2.59
N GLU A 10 1.64 -27.49 -1.99
CA GLU A 10 1.84 -27.50 -0.54
C GLU A 10 0.73 -26.71 0.19
N PHE A 11 0.23 -25.65 -0.43
CA PHE A 11 -0.86 -24.80 0.10
C PHE A 11 -1.63 -24.11 -1.03
N ASN A 12 -2.77 -23.52 -0.70
CA ASN A 12 -3.51 -22.70 -1.70
C ASN A 12 -2.87 -21.32 -1.85
N PRO A 13 -2.22 -21.00 -2.99
CA PRO A 13 -1.53 -19.73 -3.17
C PRO A 13 -2.47 -18.53 -3.42
N PHE A 14 -3.78 -18.75 -3.60
CA PHE A 14 -4.77 -17.72 -3.92
C PHE A 14 -5.72 -17.40 -2.77
N VAL A 15 -5.34 -17.68 -1.52
CA VAL A 15 -6.09 -17.24 -0.34
C VAL A 15 -5.34 -16.12 0.39
N LYS A 16 -6.09 -15.32 1.17
CA LYS A 16 -5.57 -14.11 1.82
C LYS A 16 -4.49 -14.40 2.88
N ASN A 17 -4.56 -15.56 3.54
CA ASN A 17 -3.68 -15.90 4.67
C ASN A 17 -2.54 -16.86 4.29
N THR A 18 -2.10 -16.83 3.05
CA THR A 18 -0.90 -17.56 2.62
C THR A 18 0.37 -16.86 3.08
N LYS A 19 1.49 -17.62 3.06
CA LYS A 19 2.84 -17.07 3.31
C LYS A 19 3.04 -15.77 2.53
N ASP A 20 3.63 -14.79 3.18
CA ASP A 20 3.96 -13.50 2.55
C ASP A 20 5.02 -13.71 1.47
N PHE A 21 4.62 -13.62 0.23
CA PHE A 21 5.49 -13.55 -0.93
C PHE A 21 4.97 -12.55 -1.93
N ILE A 22 5.84 -12.00 -2.73
CA ILE A 22 5.51 -11.03 -3.75
C ILE A 22 5.85 -11.59 -5.13
N ILE A 23 5.04 -11.26 -6.11
CA ILE A 23 5.35 -11.50 -7.51
C ILE A 23 5.74 -10.16 -8.14
N GLU A 24 6.90 -10.14 -8.76
CA GLU A 24 7.47 -8.92 -9.34
C GLU A 24 6.83 -8.58 -10.68
N THR A 25 5.60 -8.09 -10.64
CA THR A 25 4.91 -7.50 -11.79
C THR A 25 5.51 -6.14 -12.14
N ASN A 26 5.16 -5.61 -13.31
CA ASN A 26 5.63 -4.28 -13.71
C ASN A 26 5.26 -3.20 -12.69
N ASP A 27 4.00 -3.17 -12.22
CA ASP A 27 3.57 -2.21 -11.18
C ASP A 27 4.40 -2.34 -9.89
N TYR A 28 4.72 -3.57 -9.46
CA TYR A 28 5.59 -3.78 -8.31
C TYR A 28 6.97 -3.14 -8.51
N LYS A 29 7.61 -3.39 -9.65
CA LYS A 29 8.94 -2.85 -9.97
C LYS A 29 8.92 -1.31 -9.99
N GLN A 30 7.91 -0.74 -10.65
CA GLN A 30 7.73 0.71 -10.76
C GLN A 30 7.49 1.37 -9.40
N ILE A 31 6.65 0.78 -8.55
CA ILE A 31 6.39 1.31 -7.19
C ILE A 31 7.62 1.18 -6.32
N ASN A 32 8.28 0.01 -6.34
CA ASN A 32 9.47 -0.23 -5.51
C ASN A 32 10.61 0.74 -5.85
N GLN A 33 10.83 1.02 -7.13
CA GLN A 33 11.82 2.02 -7.56
C GLN A 33 11.49 3.42 -7.02
N ARG A 34 10.20 3.82 -7.05
CA ARG A 34 9.75 5.12 -6.55
C ARG A 34 9.79 5.21 -5.03
N LEU A 35 9.50 4.12 -4.34
CA LEU A 35 9.63 4.07 -2.88
C LEU A 35 11.09 4.19 -2.45
N LYS A 36 12.03 3.56 -3.15
CA LYS A 36 13.46 3.76 -2.94
C LYS A 36 13.90 5.21 -3.18
N PHE A 37 13.31 5.89 -4.15
CA PHE A 37 13.54 7.32 -4.35
C PHE A 37 13.07 8.13 -3.12
N LEU A 38 11.91 7.82 -2.55
CA LEU A 38 11.43 8.46 -1.32
C LEU A 38 12.31 8.16 -0.10
N GLU A 39 12.88 6.95 0.01
CA GLU A 39 13.83 6.63 1.09
C GLU A 39 15.01 7.59 1.10
N GLY A 40 15.53 7.94 -0.08
CA GLY A 40 16.67 8.86 -0.21
C GLY A 40 16.29 10.35 -0.07
N ASN A 41 15.14 10.75 -0.59
CA ASN A 41 14.78 12.17 -0.72
C ASN A 41 13.76 12.65 0.31
N LYS A 42 13.03 11.73 0.97
CA LYS A 42 11.90 12.04 1.86
C LYS A 42 10.75 12.76 1.14
N GLY A 43 9.83 13.38 1.89
CA GLY A 43 8.71 14.13 1.33
C GLY A 43 7.45 13.30 1.08
N PHE A 44 6.59 13.77 0.20
CA PHE A 44 5.26 13.21 -0.02
C PHE A 44 5.24 12.27 -1.22
N GLY A 45 4.69 11.06 -0.99
CA GLY A 45 4.38 10.07 -2.03
C GLY A 45 2.89 9.77 -2.09
N VAL A 46 2.38 9.48 -3.28
CA VAL A 46 1.00 9.07 -3.51
C VAL A 46 0.96 7.81 -4.36
N ILE A 47 0.24 6.80 -3.90
CA ILE A 47 -0.05 5.58 -4.66
C ILE A 47 -1.56 5.41 -4.75
N THR A 48 -2.08 5.46 -5.96
CA THR A 48 -3.51 5.27 -6.20
C THR A 48 -3.79 4.05 -7.07
N GLY A 49 -5.00 3.55 -6.98
CA GLY A 49 -5.45 2.43 -7.81
C GLY A 49 -6.75 1.85 -7.27
N GLU A 50 -7.48 1.13 -8.11
CA GLU A 50 -8.72 0.51 -7.69
C GLU A 50 -8.53 -0.58 -6.63
N PRO A 51 -9.58 -0.93 -5.89
CA PRO A 51 -9.53 -1.98 -4.89
C PRO A 51 -9.11 -3.34 -5.48
N GLY A 52 -8.23 -4.05 -4.78
CA GLY A 52 -7.82 -5.40 -5.19
C GLY A 52 -6.62 -5.48 -6.13
N ARG A 53 -6.01 -4.36 -6.51
CA ARG A 53 -4.79 -4.33 -7.33
C ARG A 53 -3.50 -4.67 -6.57
N GLY A 54 -3.54 -4.72 -5.22
CA GLY A 54 -2.38 -5.13 -4.42
C GLY A 54 -1.60 -4.00 -3.76
N LYS A 55 -2.13 -2.77 -3.73
CA LYS A 55 -1.46 -1.60 -3.08
C LYS A 55 -0.90 -1.94 -1.71
N THR A 56 -1.75 -2.32 -0.78
CA THR A 56 -1.37 -2.66 0.61
C THR A 56 -0.37 -3.82 0.68
N THR A 57 -0.41 -4.77 -0.27
CA THR A 57 0.55 -5.88 -0.33
C THR A 57 1.95 -5.39 -0.68
N ILE A 58 2.07 -4.51 -1.66
CA ILE A 58 3.34 -3.92 -2.07
C ILE A 58 3.92 -3.05 -0.94
N ILE A 59 3.08 -2.21 -0.33
CA ILE A 59 3.49 -1.36 0.80
C ILE A 59 3.98 -2.20 1.97
N ARG A 60 3.25 -3.26 2.33
CA ARG A 60 3.68 -4.18 3.40
C ARG A 60 5.02 -4.82 3.11
N HIS A 61 5.26 -5.23 1.87
CA HIS A 61 6.54 -5.79 1.46
C HIS A 61 7.67 -4.76 1.57
N TRP A 62 7.43 -3.53 1.09
CA TRP A 62 8.38 -2.43 1.23
C TRP A 62 8.72 -2.15 2.70
N VAL A 63 7.71 -2.02 3.57
CA VAL A 63 7.90 -1.80 5.01
C VAL A 63 8.75 -2.89 5.66
N LYS A 64 8.54 -4.16 5.28
CA LYS A 64 9.37 -5.27 5.78
C LYS A 64 10.83 -5.19 5.34
N GLY A 65 11.10 -4.56 4.21
CA GLY A 65 12.45 -4.34 3.69
C GLY A 65 13.17 -3.14 4.28
N LEU A 66 12.45 -2.24 4.97
CA LEU A 66 13.06 -1.08 5.60
C LEU A 66 13.92 -1.48 6.80
N ASN A 67 15.11 -0.88 6.89
CA ASN A 67 15.97 -1.07 8.06
C ASN A 67 15.38 -0.30 9.27
N PRO A 68 14.96 -0.98 10.36
CA PRO A 68 14.37 -0.33 11.52
C PRO A 68 15.35 0.58 12.30
N ALA A 69 16.66 0.44 12.06
CA ALA A 69 17.67 1.37 12.61
C ALA A 69 17.69 2.72 11.87
N LEU A 70 17.12 2.80 10.65
CA LEU A 70 17.11 4.00 9.83
C LEU A 70 15.69 4.58 9.63
N PHE A 71 14.66 3.77 9.81
CA PHE A 71 13.27 4.16 9.54
C PHE A 71 12.34 3.78 10.69
N LYS A 72 11.53 4.72 11.15
CA LYS A 72 10.44 4.50 12.10
C LYS A 72 9.11 4.55 11.34
N VAL A 73 8.49 3.39 11.14
CA VAL A 73 7.21 3.30 10.42
C VAL A 73 6.03 3.55 11.36
N VAL A 74 5.12 4.39 10.91
CA VAL A 74 3.82 4.71 11.50
C VAL A 74 2.77 4.42 10.44
N TYR A 75 1.94 3.40 10.67
CA TYR A 75 0.91 2.98 9.71
C TYR A 75 -0.48 3.22 10.27
N THR A 76 -1.33 3.87 9.49
CA THR A 76 -2.73 4.05 9.81
C THR A 76 -3.64 3.78 8.61
N SER A 77 -4.79 3.17 8.86
CA SER A 77 -5.87 2.96 7.88
C SER A 77 -7.19 3.59 8.34
N LEU A 78 -7.17 4.34 9.44
CA LEU A 78 -8.34 5.02 9.98
C LEU A 78 -8.54 6.36 9.27
N SER A 79 -9.46 6.39 8.34
CA SER A 79 -9.68 7.51 7.42
C SER A 79 -10.97 8.30 7.68
N THR A 80 -11.86 7.81 8.56
CA THR A 80 -13.17 8.43 8.85
C THR A 80 -13.20 9.25 10.14
N LEU A 81 -12.03 9.58 10.68
CA LEU A 81 -11.89 10.31 11.94
C LEU A 81 -12.14 11.82 11.75
N THR A 82 -12.58 12.49 12.80
CA THR A 82 -12.49 13.94 12.91
C THR A 82 -11.02 14.37 12.95
N LEU A 83 -10.76 15.63 12.65
CA LEU A 83 -9.40 16.16 12.64
C LEU A 83 -8.66 15.97 13.99
N ASN A 84 -9.36 16.17 15.12
CA ASN A 84 -8.77 15.98 16.45
C ASN A 84 -8.48 14.51 16.75
N GLU A 85 -9.40 13.62 16.43
CA GLU A 85 -9.22 12.18 16.58
C GLU A 85 -8.08 11.66 15.72
N PHE A 86 -7.95 12.18 14.50
CA PHE A 86 -6.86 11.82 13.60
C PHE A 86 -5.48 12.16 14.19
N TYR A 87 -5.32 13.36 14.76
CA TYR A 87 -4.07 13.74 15.42
C TYR A 87 -3.76 12.92 16.66
N LYS A 88 -4.78 12.57 17.45
CA LYS A 88 -4.62 11.65 18.60
C LYS A 88 -4.13 10.28 18.11
N HIS A 89 -4.85 9.71 17.14
CA HIS A 89 -4.49 8.40 16.60
C HIS A 89 -3.08 8.40 15.98
N LEU A 90 -2.71 9.45 15.23
CA LEU A 90 -1.38 9.56 14.65
C LEU A 90 -0.27 9.65 15.71
N ALA A 91 -0.53 10.33 16.83
CA ALA A 91 0.38 10.41 17.95
C ALA A 91 0.52 9.04 18.66
N GLU A 92 -0.60 8.33 18.87
CA GLU A 92 -0.62 6.97 19.46
C GLU A 92 0.19 5.98 18.60
N GLU A 93 -0.05 5.95 17.29
CA GLU A 93 0.70 5.08 16.37
C GLU A 93 2.20 5.45 16.30
N PHE A 94 2.52 6.70 16.56
CA PHE A 94 3.92 7.15 16.68
C PHE A 94 4.54 6.77 18.03
N GLY A 95 3.73 6.28 19.00
CA GLY A 95 4.16 5.86 20.33
C GLY A 95 4.22 7.00 21.35
N LEU A 96 3.39 8.03 21.17
CA LEU A 96 3.34 9.22 22.03
C LEU A 96 2.10 9.20 22.94
N GLU A 97 2.23 9.75 24.14
CA GLU A 97 1.08 10.01 25.01
C GLU A 97 0.25 11.16 24.46
N THR A 98 -1.00 10.88 24.10
CA THR A 98 -1.87 11.87 23.48
C THR A 98 -2.35 12.94 24.45
N ARG A 99 -2.68 14.10 23.90
CA ARG A 99 -3.23 15.24 24.61
C ARG A 99 -4.68 15.47 24.17
N PHE A 100 -5.41 16.25 24.96
CA PHE A 100 -6.82 16.54 24.68
C PHE A 100 -6.99 17.38 23.41
N ARG A 101 -6.16 18.42 23.23
CA ARG A 101 -6.27 19.37 22.13
C ARG A 101 -5.45 18.95 20.91
N LYS A 102 -6.02 19.19 19.72
CA LYS A 102 -5.32 19.01 18.43
C LYS A 102 -3.97 19.74 18.40
N SER A 103 -3.94 21.01 18.86
CA SER A 103 -2.72 21.84 18.86
C SER A 103 -1.56 21.23 19.62
N ASP A 104 -1.87 20.52 20.70
CA ASP A 104 -0.87 19.90 21.57
C ASP A 104 -0.33 18.63 20.93
N ASN A 105 -1.20 17.80 20.34
CA ASN A 105 -0.80 16.63 19.56
C ASN A 105 0.00 17.02 18.31
N TYR A 106 -0.39 18.08 17.62
CA TYR A 106 0.36 18.66 16.51
C TYR A 106 1.82 18.97 16.89
N LYS A 107 2.00 19.77 17.98
CA LYS A 107 3.34 20.12 18.48
C LYS A 107 4.13 18.89 18.93
N LEU A 108 3.45 17.96 19.59
CA LEU A 108 4.05 16.72 20.08
C LEU A 108 4.62 15.89 18.92
N ILE A 109 3.83 15.69 17.84
CA ILE A 109 4.25 14.97 16.66
C ILE A 109 5.42 15.68 15.97
N GLN A 110 5.34 17.01 15.78
CA GLN A 110 6.44 17.76 15.16
C GLN A 110 7.73 17.68 15.97
N THR A 111 7.65 17.82 17.28
CA THR A 111 8.81 17.69 18.17
C THR A 111 9.44 16.32 18.07
N GLU A 112 8.62 15.26 18.04
CA GLU A 112 9.12 13.90 17.95
C GLU A 112 9.72 13.58 16.57
N ILE A 113 9.14 14.08 15.47
CA ILE A 113 9.73 13.98 14.13
C ILE A 113 11.14 14.60 14.14
N ASN A 114 11.28 15.80 14.72
CA ASN A 114 12.56 16.49 14.84
C ASN A 114 13.54 15.68 15.65
N ARG A 115 13.12 15.13 16.79
CA ARG A 115 13.95 14.29 17.66
C ARG A 115 14.45 13.05 16.93
N TYR A 116 13.56 12.34 16.22
CA TYR A 116 13.97 11.18 15.42
C TYR A 116 15.00 11.55 14.35
N GLN A 117 14.74 12.63 13.61
CA GLN A 117 15.57 12.99 12.47
C GLN A 117 16.91 13.63 12.89
N LEU A 118 16.92 14.51 13.91
CA LEU A 118 18.11 15.28 14.27
C LEU A 118 18.99 14.56 15.30
N GLU A 119 18.38 13.92 16.29
CA GLU A 119 19.13 13.29 17.39
C GLU A 119 19.42 11.82 17.11
N LYS A 120 18.43 11.07 16.59
CA LYS A 120 18.56 9.63 16.36
C LYS A 120 19.01 9.26 14.95
N GLN A 121 18.98 10.20 14.00
CA GLN A 121 19.25 9.96 12.57
C GLN A 121 18.30 8.91 11.95
N ILE A 122 17.08 8.80 12.49
CA ILE A 122 16.04 7.90 12.04
C ILE A 122 14.98 8.69 11.29
N THR A 123 14.59 8.25 10.11
CA THR A 123 13.55 8.90 9.30
C THR A 123 12.16 8.33 9.64
N PRO A 124 11.23 9.14 10.17
CA PRO A 124 9.83 8.73 10.32
C PRO A 124 9.17 8.51 8.97
N VAL A 125 8.38 7.43 8.86
CA VAL A 125 7.64 7.05 7.65
C VAL A 125 6.17 6.91 8.02
N PHE A 126 5.36 7.88 7.63
CA PHE A 126 3.93 7.89 7.85
C PHE A 126 3.22 7.30 6.63
N ILE A 127 2.53 6.19 6.82
CA ILE A 127 1.75 5.52 5.77
C ILE A 127 0.28 5.65 6.12
N ILE A 128 -0.46 6.34 5.26
CA ILE A 128 -1.89 6.55 5.41
C ILE A 128 -2.60 5.73 4.34
N ASP A 129 -3.10 4.56 4.71
CA ASP A 129 -3.86 3.69 3.79
C ASP A 129 -5.33 4.12 3.77
N GLU A 130 -6.04 3.82 2.69
CA GLU A 130 -7.41 4.29 2.42
C GLU A 130 -7.54 5.84 2.47
N ALA A 131 -6.48 6.55 2.07
CA ALA A 131 -6.40 8.02 2.11
C ALA A 131 -7.45 8.72 1.24
N ASP A 132 -8.09 8.02 0.31
CA ASP A 132 -9.22 8.52 -0.48
C ASP A 132 -10.49 8.79 0.33
N ARG A 133 -10.55 8.29 1.58
CA ARG A 133 -11.66 8.53 2.53
C ARG A 133 -11.36 9.61 3.56
N ILE A 134 -10.16 10.17 3.54
CA ILE A 134 -9.75 11.21 4.50
C ILE A 134 -10.50 12.51 4.22
N ASN A 135 -10.92 13.17 5.29
CA ASN A 135 -11.53 14.49 5.20
C ASN A 135 -10.53 15.52 4.64
N SER A 136 -10.99 16.38 3.74
CA SER A 136 -10.16 17.44 3.14
C SER A 136 -9.49 18.35 4.17
N SER A 137 -10.09 18.55 5.34
CA SER A 137 -9.47 19.31 6.43
C SER A 137 -8.19 18.66 6.97
N ILE A 138 -8.14 17.33 7.01
CA ILE A 138 -6.93 16.58 7.42
C ILE A 138 -5.84 16.71 6.36
N LEU A 139 -6.20 16.58 5.08
CA LEU A 139 -5.23 16.74 3.97
C LEU A 139 -4.63 18.14 3.93
N SER A 140 -5.44 19.17 4.17
CA SER A 140 -4.97 20.56 4.24
C SER A 140 -4.00 20.77 5.42
N ASP A 141 -4.28 20.12 6.56
CA ASP A 141 -3.43 20.18 7.74
C ASP A 141 -2.09 19.43 7.55
N PHE A 142 -2.03 18.41 6.72
CA PHE A 142 -0.78 17.70 6.45
C PHE A 142 0.32 18.59 5.92
N LYS A 143 -0.02 19.54 5.06
CA LYS A 143 0.92 20.55 4.59
C LYS A 143 1.57 21.28 5.76
N MET A 144 0.77 21.62 6.79
CA MET A 144 1.26 22.34 7.97
C MET A 144 2.05 21.44 8.91
N LEU A 145 1.55 20.22 9.18
CA LEU A 145 2.18 19.28 10.10
C LEU A 145 3.58 18.90 9.67
N PHE A 146 3.81 18.69 8.38
CA PHE A 146 5.10 18.28 7.84
C PHE A 146 5.91 19.44 7.22
N ASN A 147 5.60 20.68 7.60
CA ASN A 147 6.36 21.85 7.22
C ASN A 147 7.46 22.12 8.26
N PHE A 148 8.72 21.96 7.86
CA PHE A 148 9.88 22.18 8.71
C PHE A 148 10.78 23.25 8.09
N GLU A 149 11.43 24.07 8.93
CA GLU A 149 12.40 25.10 8.52
C GLU A 149 11.89 26.00 7.37
N LEU A 150 10.67 26.52 7.50
CA LEU A 150 10.04 27.37 6.49
C LEU A 150 9.92 26.67 5.11
N ASP A 151 9.59 25.39 5.13
CA ASP A 151 9.40 24.53 3.93
C ASP A 151 10.70 24.21 3.16
N SER A 152 11.86 24.36 3.81
CA SER A 152 13.15 24.12 3.17
C SER A 152 13.67 22.68 3.31
N ARG A 153 13.07 21.85 4.19
CA ARG A 153 13.52 20.48 4.43
C ARG A 153 12.40 19.50 4.75
N ASP A 154 12.42 18.38 4.08
CA ASP A 154 11.58 17.23 4.42
C ASP A 154 12.27 16.36 5.49
N ARG A 155 11.60 16.17 6.64
CA ARG A 155 12.12 15.41 7.78
C ARG A 155 11.46 14.05 7.96
N ALA A 156 10.49 13.74 7.14
CA ALA A 156 9.73 12.50 7.17
C ALA A 156 9.36 12.07 5.75
N ILE A 157 8.97 10.81 5.60
CA ILE A 157 8.29 10.29 4.42
C ILE A 157 6.81 10.21 4.74
N ILE A 158 5.96 10.77 3.89
CA ILE A 158 4.51 10.69 4.02
C ILE A 158 3.95 10.00 2.77
N LEU A 159 3.44 8.79 2.93
CA LEU A 159 2.89 7.99 1.84
C LEU A 159 1.37 7.91 1.96
N LEU A 160 0.67 8.56 1.03
CA LEU A 160 -0.77 8.47 0.90
C LEU A 160 -1.12 7.33 -0.07
N VAL A 161 -1.91 6.37 0.39
CA VAL A 161 -2.32 5.21 -0.41
C VAL A 161 -3.84 5.15 -0.45
N GLY A 162 -4.44 5.06 -1.64
CA GLY A 162 -5.90 5.08 -1.71
C GLY A 162 -6.49 4.66 -3.04
N GLY A 163 -7.80 4.85 -3.17
CA GLY A 163 -8.55 4.72 -4.41
C GLY A 163 -8.26 5.86 -5.40
N LEU A 164 -8.80 5.77 -6.61
CA LEU A 164 -8.60 6.79 -7.65
C LEU A 164 -9.19 8.15 -7.28
N SER A 165 -10.21 8.18 -6.41
CA SER A 165 -10.82 9.39 -5.87
C SER A 165 -9.85 10.28 -5.10
N LEU A 166 -8.77 9.71 -4.54
CA LEU A 166 -7.72 10.50 -3.88
C LEU A 166 -7.09 11.52 -4.84
N ASN A 167 -6.85 11.15 -6.10
CA ASN A 167 -6.33 12.09 -7.09
C ASN A 167 -7.29 13.26 -7.33
N ASN A 168 -8.60 13.01 -7.36
CA ASN A 168 -9.59 14.07 -7.51
C ASN A 168 -9.56 15.02 -6.33
N THR A 169 -9.48 14.48 -5.11
CA THR A 169 -9.38 15.28 -3.89
C THR A 169 -8.10 16.12 -3.86
N LEU A 170 -6.96 15.54 -4.23
CA LEU A 170 -5.68 16.25 -4.28
C LEU A 170 -5.65 17.36 -5.37
N ASN A 171 -6.46 17.22 -6.42
CA ASN A 171 -6.57 18.22 -7.48
C ASN A 171 -7.48 19.40 -7.14
N LEU A 172 -8.19 19.38 -6.02
CA LEU A 172 -8.94 20.53 -5.55
C LEU A 172 -7.99 21.71 -5.24
N SER A 173 -8.44 22.93 -5.53
CA SER A 173 -7.65 24.15 -5.28
C SER A 173 -7.24 24.30 -3.80
N SER A 174 -8.09 23.85 -2.88
CA SER A 174 -7.78 23.82 -1.44
C SER A 174 -6.55 22.99 -1.09
N ASN A 175 -6.21 21.98 -1.90
CA ASN A 175 -5.11 21.06 -1.68
C ASN A 175 -3.87 21.34 -2.56
N GLU A 176 -3.88 22.47 -3.30
CA GLU A 176 -2.80 22.83 -4.22
C GLU A 176 -1.42 22.85 -3.53
N GLY A 177 -1.35 23.43 -2.35
CA GLY A 177 -0.10 23.49 -1.60
C GLY A 177 0.42 22.12 -1.13
N LEU A 178 -0.46 21.14 -0.88
CA LEU A 178 -0.05 19.76 -0.62
C LEU A 178 0.39 19.08 -1.92
N ARG A 179 -0.37 19.31 -3.01
CA ARG A 179 -0.08 18.75 -4.33
C ARG A 179 1.31 19.13 -4.84
N GLN A 180 1.73 20.38 -4.66
CA GLN A 180 3.05 20.88 -5.05
C GLN A 180 4.21 20.21 -4.28
N ARG A 181 3.93 19.65 -3.10
CA ARG A 181 4.92 18.92 -2.28
C ARG A 181 4.99 17.43 -2.59
N ILE A 182 4.10 16.90 -3.42
CA ILE A 182 4.11 15.50 -3.83
C ILE A 182 5.24 15.29 -4.83
N THR A 183 6.30 14.62 -4.40
CA THR A 183 7.48 14.30 -5.22
C THR A 183 7.33 12.96 -5.94
N MET A 184 6.43 12.11 -5.48
CA MET A 184 6.16 10.80 -6.06
C MET A 184 4.66 10.57 -6.20
N ASN A 185 4.18 10.35 -7.42
CA ASN A 185 2.81 9.95 -7.69
C ASN A 185 2.80 8.75 -8.62
N TYR A 186 2.09 7.69 -8.23
CA TYR A 186 1.95 6.49 -9.05
C TYR A 186 0.52 5.97 -9.04
N LYS A 187 -0.04 5.78 -10.23
CA LYS A 187 -1.35 5.16 -10.43
C LYS A 187 -1.14 3.71 -10.85
N MET A 188 -1.53 2.77 -10.00
CA MET A 188 -1.54 1.35 -10.34
C MET A 188 -2.58 1.04 -11.40
N ASN A 189 -2.20 0.24 -12.37
CA ASN A 189 -3.08 -0.27 -13.42
C ASN A 189 -3.54 -1.70 -13.12
N ASN A 190 -4.40 -2.25 -13.97
CA ASN A 190 -4.67 -3.68 -14.01
C ASN A 190 -3.42 -4.39 -14.55
N LEU A 191 -3.21 -5.63 -14.15
CA LEU A 191 -2.14 -6.45 -14.73
C LEU A 191 -2.36 -6.59 -16.24
N SER A 192 -1.30 -6.41 -17.02
CA SER A 192 -1.28 -6.78 -18.42
C SER A 192 -1.51 -8.30 -18.57
N LYS A 193 -1.74 -8.78 -19.78
CA LYS A 193 -1.86 -10.24 -20.02
C LYS A 193 -0.59 -10.97 -19.59
N GLU A 194 0.55 -10.40 -19.87
CA GLU A 194 1.86 -10.91 -19.51
C GLU A 194 2.08 -10.90 -17.99
N ASP A 195 1.79 -9.77 -17.33
CA ASP A 195 1.90 -9.66 -15.88
C ASP A 195 0.92 -10.58 -15.14
N ALA A 196 -0.31 -10.75 -15.67
CA ALA A 196 -1.29 -11.68 -15.11
C ALA A 196 -0.79 -13.13 -15.20
N ARG A 197 -0.13 -13.49 -16.30
CA ARG A 197 0.51 -14.80 -16.47
C ARG A 197 1.64 -14.99 -15.45
N ILE A 198 2.59 -14.05 -15.41
CA ILE A 198 3.69 -14.06 -14.44
C ILE A 198 3.15 -14.16 -13.01
N TYR A 199 2.08 -13.43 -12.72
CA TYR A 199 1.44 -13.43 -11.41
C TYR A 199 0.87 -14.81 -11.04
N ILE A 200 0.10 -15.43 -11.95
CA ILE A 200 -0.53 -16.73 -11.71
C ILE A 200 0.53 -17.84 -11.60
N GLU A 201 1.46 -17.90 -12.57
CA GLU A 201 2.53 -18.91 -12.60
C GLU A 201 3.45 -18.77 -11.39
N GLY A 202 3.84 -17.54 -11.04
CA GLY A 202 4.67 -17.29 -9.88
C GLY A 202 4.01 -17.71 -8.57
N ARG A 203 2.69 -17.50 -8.42
CA ARG A 203 1.95 -17.97 -7.25
C ARG A 203 1.88 -19.50 -7.17
N LEU A 204 1.67 -20.18 -8.30
CA LEU A 204 1.67 -21.64 -8.38
C LEU A 204 3.07 -22.21 -8.07
N HIS A 205 4.11 -21.62 -8.66
CA HIS A 205 5.49 -22.04 -8.40
C HIS A 205 5.87 -21.89 -6.92
N TYR A 206 5.47 -20.79 -6.29
CA TYR A 206 5.70 -20.59 -4.86
C TYR A 206 5.00 -21.63 -3.98
N ALA A 207 3.85 -22.14 -4.43
CA ALA A 207 3.14 -23.25 -3.80
C ALA A 207 3.70 -24.64 -4.18
N LYS A 208 4.88 -24.70 -4.83
CA LYS A 208 5.54 -25.92 -5.29
C LYS A 208 4.78 -26.71 -6.35
N CYS A 209 3.95 -26.04 -7.14
CA CYS A 209 3.29 -26.65 -8.28
C CYS A 209 4.31 -26.93 -9.40
N VAL A 210 4.52 -28.20 -9.72
CA VAL A 210 5.45 -28.61 -10.78
C VAL A 210 4.71 -28.82 -12.12
N GLN A 211 3.39 -28.98 -12.06
CA GLN A 211 2.57 -29.30 -13.21
C GLN A 211 2.04 -28.01 -13.90
N THR A 212 1.92 -28.07 -15.23
CA THR A 212 1.19 -27.04 -15.96
C THR A 212 -0.30 -27.16 -15.67
N VAL A 213 -0.82 -26.21 -14.87
CA VAL A 213 -2.24 -26.21 -14.41
C VAL A 213 -3.17 -25.62 -15.46
N PHE A 214 -2.67 -24.68 -16.28
CA PHE A 214 -3.44 -23.94 -17.25
C PHE A 214 -2.78 -24.02 -18.63
N ASP A 215 -3.56 -24.27 -19.65
CA ASP A 215 -3.20 -24.03 -21.04
C ASP A 215 -3.37 -22.54 -21.42
N GLY A 216 -2.98 -22.18 -22.65
CA GLY A 216 -3.08 -20.79 -23.13
C GLY A 216 -4.51 -20.26 -23.12
N SER A 217 -5.48 -21.08 -23.48
CA SER A 217 -6.90 -20.71 -23.54
C SER A 217 -7.47 -20.43 -22.15
N ALA A 218 -7.10 -21.23 -21.15
CA ALA A 218 -7.48 -21.03 -19.76
C ALA A 218 -6.86 -19.75 -19.19
N PHE A 219 -5.61 -19.43 -19.49
CA PHE A 219 -4.99 -18.16 -19.11
C PHE A 219 -5.72 -16.96 -19.69
N GLU A 220 -6.06 -17.01 -20.98
CA GLU A 220 -6.84 -15.93 -21.60
C GLU A 220 -8.21 -15.77 -20.96
N ALA A 221 -8.92 -16.86 -20.71
CA ALA A 221 -10.22 -16.83 -20.07
C ALA A 221 -10.15 -16.22 -18.67
N ILE A 222 -9.14 -16.59 -17.86
CA ILE A 222 -8.94 -16.03 -16.51
C ILE A 222 -8.59 -14.54 -16.60
N THR A 223 -7.69 -14.15 -17.49
CA THR A 223 -7.25 -12.77 -17.64
C THR A 223 -8.39 -11.87 -18.08
N ASN A 224 -9.17 -12.31 -19.06
CA ASN A 224 -10.34 -11.58 -19.55
C ASN A 224 -11.42 -11.48 -18.45
N ALA A 225 -11.75 -12.57 -17.78
CA ALA A 225 -12.77 -12.59 -16.71
C ALA A 225 -12.35 -11.78 -15.48
N SER A 226 -11.06 -11.68 -15.18
CA SER A 226 -10.54 -10.91 -14.06
C SER A 226 -10.23 -9.46 -14.41
N ASN A 227 -10.21 -9.11 -15.68
CA ASN A 227 -9.70 -7.82 -16.17
C ASN A 227 -8.33 -7.48 -15.57
N GLY A 228 -7.47 -8.48 -15.34
CA GLY A 228 -6.15 -8.31 -14.75
C GLY A 228 -6.16 -7.86 -13.28
N ILE A 229 -7.26 -8.01 -12.55
CA ILE A 229 -7.34 -7.61 -11.14
C ILE A 229 -6.96 -8.81 -10.24
N PRO A 230 -5.85 -8.75 -9.46
CA PRO A 230 -5.37 -9.85 -8.62
C PRO A 230 -6.44 -10.45 -7.69
N ARG A 231 -7.23 -9.59 -7.04
CA ARG A 231 -8.33 -10.06 -6.16
C ARG A 231 -9.39 -10.86 -6.91
N VAL A 232 -9.67 -10.51 -8.15
CA VAL A 232 -10.63 -11.25 -9.00
C VAL A 232 -10.02 -12.56 -9.47
N ILE A 233 -8.74 -12.60 -9.85
CA ILE A 233 -8.00 -13.82 -10.15
C ILE A 233 -8.13 -14.82 -8.99
N HIS A 234 -7.90 -14.35 -7.75
CA HIS A 234 -8.07 -15.18 -6.55
C HIS A 234 -9.50 -15.72 -6.39
N LYS A 235 -10.51 -14.90 -6.68
CA LYS A 235 -11.91 -15.33 -6.62
C LYS A 235 -12.21 -16.41 -7.66
N ILE A 236 -11.79 -16.22 -8.91
CA ILE A 236 -12.00 -17.17 -10.00
C ILE A 236 -11.37 -18.53 -9.64
N TRP A 237 -10.15 -18.53 -9.12
CA TRP A 237 -9.48 -19.74 -8.64
C TRP A 237 -10.30 -20.48 -7.57
N ASN A 238 -10.83 -19.74 -6.61
CA ASN A 238 -11.56 -20.32 -5.49
C ASN A 238 -12.98 -20.80 -5.88
N VAL A 239 -13.64 -20.19 -6.87
CA VAL A 239 -14.97 -20.62 -7.38
C VAL A 239 -14.88 -21.91 -8.18
N LYS A 240 -13.89 -22.07 -9.06
CA LYS A 240 -13.65 -23.35 -9.77
C LYS A 240 -13.43 -24.53 -8.81
N LYS A 241 -13.02 -24.27 -7.58
CA LYS A 241 -12.91 -25.24 -6.49
C LYS A 241 -14.26 -25.82 -6.04
N ILE A 242 -15.35 -25.06 -6.20
CA ILE A 242 -16.71 -25.47 -5.79
C ILE A 242 -17.37 -26.32 -6.88
N SER A 243 -17.23 -25.94 -8.15
CA SER A 243 -17.85 -26.65 -9.27
C SER A 243 -17.21 -28.04 -9.55
N SER A 244 -15.94 -28.24 -9.25
CA SER A 244 -15.30 -29.57 -9.35
C SER A 244 -15.67 -30.54 -8.23
N LYS A 245 -16.43 -30.10 -7.21
CA LYS A 245 -17.02 -30.95 -6.16
C LYS A 245 -18.43 -31.47 -6.50
N THR A 246 -19.08 -30.91 -7.53
CA THR A 246 -20.49 -31.22 -7.88
C THR A 246 -20.62 -32.20 -9.05
N SER A 247 -19.49 -32.66 -9.60
CA SER A 247 -19.47 -33.72 -10.62
C SER A 247 -18.83 -35.00 -10.04
N LEU A 248 -19.62 -35.71 -9.23
CA LEU A 248 -19.47 -37.12 -8.87
C LEU A 248 -20.87 -37.69 -8.80
#